data_40209d2b21bc026d165aa80f8171edb5
#
_entry.id   40209d2b21bc026d165aa80f8171edb5
#
_cell.length_a   1.000
_cell.length_b   1.000
_cell.length_c   1.000
_cell.angle_alpha   90.00
_cell.angle_beta   90.00
_cell.angle_gamma   90.00
#
_symmetry.space_group_name_H-M   'P 1'
#
loop_
_entity.id
_entity.type
_entity.pdbx_description
1 polymer ?
#
loop_
_entity_poly.entity_id
_entity_poly.type
_entity_poly.pdbx_seq_one_letter_code
_entity_poly.pdbx_strand_id
1 'polypeptide(L)'
;MGDSNTLADDDSRVVADAQGRLADRSLHDHTERLAPNMYEVCDGVWCLVGNGLSNQTFLRGPEGIIAIDTGDSVEEMRSALDHLRRVTSEPVVGVVYTHFHYVNGTAALTEHEPITAIWGHERIAQNLERAATEIAPAYSRGLVEQFGIQLPDEGPDGLVNVGLGLAYRMAHHAPSTPGYVAADHTFTEQVTVNLAGLEMQVTPAPSDADDSVTLWFPHFNVAVHNLVWPALFNVFAIRGEEYRDPRVLLNGLDHLRSLNAEHLVATHGPPLSGKQELERRVTAYRDSIQFLWDQTVRWTNRGATGPELAHRIQLPAIYDEDWLTQQHYGLAEHHVRQIRAGLFGFFDGDPVGLLPLDTTDEAERMVSAMGGAEKVRRLCVEALAGTDNDRRWALSLAARLAHRPGATQQDQRLLADALRTAARRTTSANVRNWCLTRALDLDGSIDMSRLRTHRFGRRQVARWSLEAAVSVLRVLVEPDRLTGVDLHLAVVLDGERTGIHFRNHIACPTEGVDAEAVLTGPRDVWNQILTGSSDVRNAVDSGNLSIEGDTARVFQALAAIDHPGFE
;
A
#
# COMPACT_ATOMS: atom_id res chain seq x y z
N MET A 1 -7.15 30.58 -13.70
CA MET A 1 -7.45 29.21 -13.22
C MET A 1 -6.64 28.32 -14.13
N GLY A 2 -5.54 27.78 -13.62
CA GLY A 2 -4.69 26.87 -14.41
C GLY A 2 -5.45 25.56 -14.64
N ASP A 3 -5.37 25.04 -15.85
CA ASP A 3 -5.94 23.74 -16.22
C ASP A 3 -5.11 22.60 -15.58
N SER A 4 -5.27 22.37 -14.28
CA SER A 4 -4.75 21.17 -13.66
C SER A 4 -5.77 20.04 -13.86
N ASN A 5 -5.99 19.64 -15.10
CA ASN A 5 -6.79 18.45 -15.40
C ASN A 5 -6.00 17.21 -15.00
N THR A 6 -6.63 16.31 -14.25
CA THR A 6 -6.05 15.02 -13.82
C THR A 6 -5.62 14.15 -15.01
N LEU A 7 -6.32 14.28 -16.13
CA LEU A 7 -5.96 13.68 -17.41
C LEU A 7 -5.60 14.80 -18.37
N ALA A 8 -4.38 14.83 -18.90
CA ALA A 8 -3.95 15.86 -19.83
C ALA A 8 -4.79 15.86 -21.11
N ASP A 9 -5.34 17.00 -21.49
CA ASP A 9 -6.03 17.20 -22.76
C ASP A 9 -5.04 17.28 -23.94
N ASP A 10 -3.84 17.76 -23.68
CA ASP A 10 -2.77 17.91 -24.68
C ASP A 10 -2.03 16.60 -24.92
N ASP A 11 -2.24 16.01 -26.08
CA ASP A 11 -1.57 14.78 -26.51
C ASP A 11 -0.03 14.91 -26.59
N SER A 12 0.51 16.11 -26.73
CA SER A 12 1.96 16.37 -26.75
C SER A 12 2.63 16.06 -25.39
N ARG A 13 1.87 15.95 -24.33
CA ARG A 13 2.37 15.55 -23.01
C ARG A 13 2.58 14.04 -22.89
N VAL A 14 1.92 13.22 -23.71
CA VAL A 14 2.12 11.78 -23.74
C VAL A 14 3.35 11.47 -24.57
N VAL A 15 4.41 11.03 -23.92
CA VAL A 15 5.71 10.77 -24.57
C VAL A 15 6.17 9.35 -24.28
N ALA A 16 7.02 8.82 -25.16
CA ALA A 16 7.73 7.56 -24.95
C ALA A 16 9.15 7.84 -24.44
N ASP A 17 9.62 7.05 -23.50
CA ASP A 17 11.03 7.01 -23.13
C ASP A 17 11.85 6.07 -24.05
N ALA A 18 13.12 5.84 -23.69
CA ALA A 18 14.03 4.97 -24.46
C ALA A 18 13.58 3.50 -24.49
N GLN A 19 12.77 3.05 -23.54
CA GLN A 19 12.17 1.72 -23.47
C GLN A 19 10.80 1.64 -24.17
N GLY A 20 10.34 2.73 -24.76
CA GLY A 20 9.04 2.80 -25.45
C GLY A 20 7.85 2.89 -24.50
N ARG A 21 8.05 3.19 -23.19
CA ARG A 21 6.99 3.29 -22.19
C ARG A 21 6.25 4.62 -22.34
N LEU A 22 4.94 4.55 -22.56
CA LEU A 22 4.10 5.75 -22.75
C LEU A 22 3.57 6.27 -21.40
N ALA A 23 3.81 7.55 -21.12
CA ALA A 23 3.27 8.24 -19.95
C ALA A 23 3.24 9.77 -20.17
N ASP A 24 2.63 10.49 -19.23
CA ASP A 24 2.78 11.93 -19.12
C ASP A 24 4.28 12.29 -18.95
N ARG A 25 4.74 13.32 -19.64
CA ARG A 25 6.15 13.78 -19.60
C ARG A 25 6.64 14.01 -18.17
N SER A 26 5.81 14.63 -17.32
CA SER A 26 6.21 14.96 -15.94
C SER A 26 6.49 13.71 -15.10
N LEU A 27 5.86 12.57 -15.43
CA LEU A 27 6.12 11.31 -14.75
C LEU A 27 7.46 10.69 -15.17
N HIS A 28 7.87 10.87 -16.44
CA HIS A 28 9.23 10.50 -16.88
C HIS A 28 10.29 11.39 -16.23
N ASP A 29 10.07 12.72 -16.21
CA ASP A 29 10.98 13.67 -15.55
C ASP A 29 11.14 13.37 -14.05
N HIS A 30 10.06 12.87 -13.43
CA HIS A 30 10.10 12.44 -12.02
C HIS A 30 11.00 11.22 -11.78
N THR A 31 11.11 10.31 -12.75
CA THR A 31 11.96 9.12 -12.66
C THR A 31 13.43 9.46 -12.38
N GLU A 32 13.93 10.57 -12.96
CA GLU A 32 15.31 11.00 -12.75
C GLU A 32 15.61 11.34 -11.28
N ARG A 33 14.64 11.87 -10.54
CA ARG A 33 14.77 12.19 -9.10
C ARG A 33 14.82 10.95 -8.22
N LEU A 34 14.27 9.84 -8.71
CA LEU A 34 14.20 8.56 -8.01
C LEU A 34 15.37 7.63 -8.36
N ALA A 35 16.27 8.09 -9.24
CA ALA A 35 17.41 7.29 -9.71
C ALA A 35 18.37 6.90 -8.57
N PRO A 36 19.01 5.73 -8.65
CA PRO A 36 19.92 5.26 -7.62
C PRO A 36 21.08 6.24 -7.41
N ASN A 37 21.22 6.72 -6.18
CA ASN A 37 22.31 7.60 -5.77
C ASN A 37 22.59 7.51 -4.27
N MET A 38 23.88 7.48 -3.90
CA MET A 38 24.33 7.63 -2.52
C MET A 38 24.66 9.08 -2.27
N TYR A 39 23.77 9.79 -1.59
CA TYR A 39 23.95 11.19 -1.22
C TYR A 39 24.76 11.29 0.06
N GLU A 40 25.84 12.09 0.04
CA GLU A 40 26.45 12.61 1.24
C GLU A 40 25.68 13.87 1.64
N VAL A 41 24.86 13.75 2.69
CA VAL A 41 23.97 14.84 3.18
C VAL A 41 24.81 15.91 3.86
N CYS A 42 25.71 15.47 4.72
CA CYS A 42 26.79 16.23 5.35
C CYS A 42 27.86 15.24 5.81
N ASP A 43 29.00 15.72 6.33
CA ASP A 43 30.07 14.82 6.82
C ASP A 43 29.53 13.81 7.84
N GLY A 44 29.62 12.53 7.53
CA GLY A 44 29.14 11.44 8.37
C GLY A 44 27.66 11.10 8.26
N VAL A 45 26.92 11.70 7.32
CA VAL A 45 25.50 11.35 7.05
C VAL A 45 25.31 11.01 5.58
N TRP A 46 24.85 9.80 5.30
CA TRP A 46 24.62 9.31 3.95
C TRP A 46 23.18 8.80 3.78
N CYS A 47 22.61 9.06 2.62
CA CYS A 47 21.27 8.61 2.24
C CYS A 47 21.34 7.91 0.88
N LEU A 48 21.03 6.62 0.85
CA LEU A 48 20.94 5.83 -0.38
C LEU A 48 19.50 5.90 -0.90
N VAL A 49 19.33 6.54 -2.04
CA VAL A 49 18.06 6.66 -2.77
C VAL A 49 18.04 5.65 -3.91
N GLY A 50 16.87 5.11 -4.26
CA GLY A 50 16.65 4.29 -5.46
C GLY A 50 17.25 2.88 -5.41
N ASN A 51 17.77 2.43 -4.26
CA ASN A 51 18.16 1.04 -4.04
C ASN A 51 16.92 0.13 -3.88
N GLY A 52 15.86 0.65 -3.29
CA GLY A 52 14.56 0.04 -3.15
C GLY A 52 13.46 1.09 -3.23
N LEU A 53 12.29 0.80 -2.68
CA LEU A 53 11.19 1.77 -2.58
C LEU A 53 11.50 2.85 -1.54
N SER A 54 12.09 2.49 -0.40
CA SER A 54 12.55 3.42 0.63
C SER A 54 14.03 3.74 0.50
N ASN A 55 14.42 4.85 1.10
CA ASN A 55 15.81 5.18 1.35
C ASN A 55 16.36 4.33 2.50
N GLN A 56 17.68 4.07 2.48
CA GLN A 56 18.43 3.61 3.64
C GLN A 56 19.39 4.73 4.04
N THR A 57 19.26 5.19 5.31
CA THR A 57 20.04 6.33 5.81
C THR A 57 21.03 5.88 6.85
N PHE A 58 22.26 6.40 6.80
CA PHE A 58 23.36 6.03 7.66
C PHE A 58 23.96 7.27 8.32
N LEU A 59 24.15 7.22 9.65
CA LEU A 59 24.78 8.29 10.42
C LEU A 59 25.99 7.74 11.18
N ARG A 60 27.12 8.41 11.05
CA ARG A 60 28.36 8.06 11.76
C ARG A 60 28.37 8.66 13.16
N GLY A 61 28.27 7.82 14.16
CA GLY A 61 28.49 8.22 15.57
C GLY A 61 29.90 7.87 16.04
N PRO A 62 30.30 8.34 17.24
CA PRO A 62 31.58 8.00 17.86
C PRO A 62 31.83 6.50 18.05
N GLU A 63 30.78 5.69 18.18
CA GLU A 63 30.87 4.25 18.47
C GLU A 63 30.59 3.37 17.24
N GLY A 64 30.24 3.96 16.10
CA GLY A 64 29.92 3.26 14.84
C GLY A 64 28.72 3.89 14.12
N ILE A 65 28.21 3.18 13.12
CA ILE A 65 27.14 3.67 12.25
C ILE A 65 25.76 3.31 12.81
N ILE A 66 24.83 4.25 12.72
CA ILE A 66 23.38 4.04 12.89
C ILE A 66 22.77 3.85 11.51
N ALA A 67 22.04 2.75 11.28
CA ALA A 67 21.21 2.55 10.10
C ALA A 67 19.76 2.93 10.42
N ILE A 68 19.15 3.79 9.59
CA ILE A 68 17.74 4.17 9.69
C ILE A 68 17.00 3.58 8.50
N ASP A 69 15.99 2.78 8.79
CA ASP A 69 15.24 1.90 7.89
C ASP A 69 16.15 0.90 7.16
N THR A 70 15.61 -0.26 6.89
CA THR A 70 16.39 -1.38 6.33
C THR A 70 15.83 -1.92 5.01
N GLY A 71 14.81 -1.23 4.47
CA GLY A 71 14.18 -1.62 3.22
C GLY A 71 13.25 -2.82 3.33
N ASP A 72 12.86 -3.34 2.18
CA ASP A 72 11.81 -4.34 2.01
C ASP A 72 12.33 -5.79 2.10
N SER A 73 13.66 -6.00 2.05
CA SER A 73 14.26 -7.34 2.06
C SER A 73 15.70 -7.37 2.54
N VAL A 74 16.13 -8.56 2.93
CA VAL A 74 17.52 -8.87 3.30
C VAL A 74 18.48 -8.53 2.15
N GLU A 75 18.11 -8.86 0.92
CA GLU A 75 18.92 -8.60 -0.27
C GLU A 75 19.05 -7.09 -0.55
N GLU A 76 17.98 -6.32 -0.36
CA GLU A 76 18.01 -4.87 -0.48
C GLU A 76 18.98 -4.25 0.52
N MET A 77 18.91 -4.68 1.80
CA MET A 77 19.80 -4.16 2.83
C MET A 77 21.26 -4.58 2.61
N ARG A 78 21.52 -5.81 2.12
CA ARG A 78 22.89 -6.21 1.72
C ARG A 78 23.46 -5.32 0.63
N SER A 79 22.65 -4.99 -0.39
CA SER A 79 23.04 -4.01 -1.41
C SER A 79 23.33 -2.64 -0.80
N ALA A 80 22.51 -2.18 0.15
CA ALA A 80 22.74 -0.90 0.84
C ALA A 80 24.06 -0.92 1.64
N LEU A 81 24.39 -2.03 2.30
CA LEU A 81 25.68 -2.22 2.97
C LEU A 81 26.85 -2.16 1.99
N ASP A 82 26.73 -2.78 0.81
CA ASP A 82 27.77 -2.71 -0.22
C ASP A 82 28.02 -1.26 -0.68
N HIS A 83 26.98 -0.46 -0.77
CA HIS A 83 27.11 0.98 -1.04
C HIS A 83 27.78 1.71 0.14
N LEU A 84 27.37 1.45 1.37
CA LEU A 84 27.96 2.04 2.57
C LEU A 84 29.46 1.72 2.66
N ARG A 85 29.86 0.48 2.36
CA ARG A 85 31.27 0.04 2.43
C ARG A 85 32.19 0.70 1.41
N ARG A 86 31.65 1.43 0.42
CA ARG A 86 32.45 2.27 -0.49
C ARG A 86 32.84 3.61 0.13
N VAL A 87 32.13 4.06 1.17
CA VAL A 87 32.35 5.35 1.83
C VAL A 87 32.90 5.23 3.25
N THR A 88 32.63 4.13 3.96
CA THR A 88 33.18 3.86 5.30
C THR A 88 33.32 2.36 5.56
N SER A 89 34.33 2.01 6.38
CA SER A 89 34.54 0.65 6.91
C SER A 89 34.05 0.48 8.35
N GLU A 90 33.52 1.55 8.96
CA GLU A 90 33.02 1.52 10.33
C GLU A 90 31.80 0.58 10.46
N PRO A 91 31.71 -0.22 11.56
CA PRO A 91 30.61 -1.17 11.70
C PRO A 91 29.28 -0.45 11.94
N VAL A 92 28.18 -1.06 11.49
CA VAL A 92 26.84 -0.65 11.91
C VAL A 92 26.60 -1.23 13.31
N VAL A 93 26.25 -0.37 14.26
CA VAL A 93 26.07 -0.74 15.68
C VAL A 93 24.65 -0.50 16.17
N GLY A 94 23.86 0.30 15.45
CA GLY A 94 22.48 0.61 15.83
C GLY A 94 21.53 0.62 14.63
N VAL A 95 20.28 0.26 14.88
CA VAL A 95 19.20 0.32 13.89
C VAL A 95 18.04 1.12 14.46
N VAL A 96 17.43 1.96 13.64
CA VAL A 96 16.22 2.71 14.01
C VAL A 96 15.18 2.58 12.91
N TYR A 97 13.97 2.23 13.26
CA TYR A 97 12.83 2.17 12.34
C TYR A 97 12.03 3.46 12.38
N THR A 98 11.80 4.08 11.21
CA THR A 98 10.90 5.23 11.11
C THR A 98 9.44 4.81 11.21
N HIS A 99 9.09 3.62 10.68
CA HIS A 99 7.76 2.99 10.74
C HIS A 99 7.84 1.53 10.21
N PHE A 100 6.72 0.81 10.22
CA PHE A 100 6.70 -0.65 9.97
C PHE A 100 6.97 -1.09 8.52
N HIS A 101 6.88 -0.22 7.52
CA HIS A 101 6.97 -0.65 6.12
C HIS A 101 8.37 -1.15 5.72
N TYR A 102 9.44 -0.53 6.23
CA TYR A 102 10.81 -0.76 5.74
C TYR A 102 11.75 -1.35 6.79
N VAL A 103 11.31 -2.43 7.42
CA VAL A 103 11.99 -3.12 8.51
C VAL A 103 12.51 -4.51 8.12
N ASN A 104 12.24 -4.95 6.87
CA ASN A 104 12.46 -6.34 6.45
C ASN A 104 13.91 -6.67 6.05
N GLY A 105 14.78 -5.69 5.99
CA GLY A 105 16.21 -5.93 5.71
C GLY A 105 17.04 -6.17 6.95
N THR A 106 16.51 -6.02 8.16
CA THR A 106 17.29 -5.98 9.41
C THR A 106 18.10 -7.24 9.68
N ALA A 107 17.64 -8.42 9.27
CA ALA A 107 18.40 -9.66 9.42
C ALA A 107 19.76 -9.60 8.70
N ALA A 108 19.90 -8.87 7.59
CA ALA A 108 21.17 -8.66 6.93
C ALA A 108 22.20 -7.94 7.82
N LEU A 109 21.74 -7.04 8.68
CA LEU A 109 22.59 -6.34 9.63
C LEU A 109 22.94 -7.24 10.82
N THR A 110 21.96 -7.88 11.44
CA THR A 110 22.21 -8.71 12.63
C THR A 110 23.04 -9.96 12.36
N GLU A 111 23.12 -10.41 11.10
CA GLU A 111 23.96 -11.52 10.67
C GLU A 111 25.46 -11.14 10.53
N HIS A 112 25.75 -9.87 10.20
CA HIS A 112 27.10 -9.47 9.75
C HIS A 112 27.69 -8.28 10.50
N GLU A 113 26.87 -7.53 11.25
CA GLU A 113 27.28 -6.31 11.95
C GLU A 113 27.08 -6.46 13.48
N PRO A 114 27.90 -5.81 14.31
CA PRO A 114 27.79 -5.90 15.77
C PRO A 114 26.68 -5.00 16.32
N ILE A 115 25.44 -5.27 15.95
CA ILE A 115 24.27 -4.49 16.37
C ILE A 115 24.11 -4.58 17.90
N THR A 116 24.08 -3.44 18.56
CA THR A 116 23.94 -3.31 20.01
C THR A 116 22.55 -2.89 20.43
N ALA A 117 21.77 -2.23 19.54
CA ALA A 117 20.42 -1.77 19.83
C ALA A 117 19.59 -1.63 18.54
N ILE A 118 18.33 -2.03 18.61
CA ILE A 118 17.31 -1.81 17.58
C ILE A 118 16.16 -1.01 18.20
N TRP A 119 15.90 0.17 17.68
CA TRP A 119 14.87 1.08 18.16
C TRP A 119 13.70 1.14 17.21
N GLY A 120 12.46 1.14 17.73
CA GLY A 120 11.25 1.28 16.92
C GLY A 120 10.03 1.62 17.74
N HIS A 121 8.95 2.03 17.07
CA HIS A 121 7.67 2.24 17.74
C HIS A 121 7.08 0.89 18.18
N GLU A 122 6.44 0.83 19.36
CA GLU A 122 5.87 -0.43 19.90
C GLU A 122 4.83 -1.08 18.98
N ARG A 123 4.15 -0.28 18.13
CA ARG A 123 3.11 -0.75 17.19
C ARG A 123 3.63 -1.44 15.94
N ILE A 124 4.91 -1.41 15.67
CA ILE A 124 5.49 -2.00 14.42
C ILE A 124 5.07 -3.46 14.24
N ALA A 125 5.21 -4.28 15.28
CA ALA A 125 4.84 -5.70 15.19
C ALA A 125 3.34 -5.89 14.92
N GLN A 126 2.49 -5.12 15.59
CA GLN A 126 1.02 -5.15 15.40
C GLN A 126 0.63 -4.71 13.98
N ASN A 127 1.27 -3.66 13.44
CA ASN A 127 0.99 -3.17 12.09
C ASN A 127 1.42 -4.18 11.02
N LEU A 128 2.55 -4.85 11.20
CA LEU A 128 2.98 -5.95 10.32
C LEU A 128 1.99 -7.12 10.34
N GLU A 129 1.47 -7.49 11.52
CA GLU A 129 0.49 -8.55 11.64
C GLU A 129 -0.84 -8.17 10.99
N ARG A 130 -1.35 -6.96 11.23
CA ARG A 130 -2.61 -6.48 10.66
C ARG A 130 -2.61 -6.50 9.14
N ALA A 131 -1.56 -6.04 8.49
CA ALA A 131 -1.44 -6.04 7.03
C ALA A 131 -1.36 -7.47 6.44
N ALA A 132 -1.00 -8.46 7.25
CA ALA A 132 -0.81 -9.85 6.83
C ALA A 132 -1.98 -10.78 7.15
N THR A 133 -3.04 -10.31 7.82
CA THR A 133 -4.14 -11.17 8.31
C THR A 133 -5.35 -11.22 7.37
N GLU A 134 -6.53 -10.92 7.90
CA GLU A 134 -7.82 -11.15 7.22
C GLU A 134 -8.03 -10.39 5.92
N ILE A 135 -7.44 -9.20 5.78
CA ILE A 135 -7.53 -8.38 4.57
C ILE A 135 -6.38 -8.64 3.58
N ALA A 136 -5.45 -9.52 3.92
CA ALA A 136 -4.24 -9.77 3.15
C ALA A 136 -4.48 -10.09 1.66
N PRO A 137 -5.50 -10.85 1.24
CA PRO A 137 -5.76 -11.07 -0.19
C PRO A 137 -6.09 -9.78 -0.93
N ALA A 138 -6.95 -8.93 -0.38
CA ALA A 138 -7.31 -7.64 -0.98
C ALA A 138 -6.14 -6.66 -0.95
N TYR A 139 -5.41 -6.59 0.16
CA TYR A 139 -4.23 -5.76 0.33
C TYR A 139 -3.11 -6.15 -0.65
N SER A 140 -2.81 -7.45 -0.79
CA SER A 140 -1.81 -7.94 -1.73
C SER A 140 -2.18 -7.63 -3.19
N ARG A 141 -3.46 -7.77 -3.56
CA ARG A 141 -3.95 -7.37 -4.88
C ARG A 141 -3.76 -5.87 -5.10
N GLY A 142 -4.15 -5.05 -4.12
CA GLY A 142 -3.96 -3.61 -4.17
C GLY A 142 -2.50 -3.19 -4.34
N LEU A 143 -1.55 -3.86 -3.67
CA LEU A 143 -0.12 -3.66 -3.87
C LEU A 143 0.31 -3.96 -5.31
N VAL A 144 -0.14 -5.09 -5.88
CA VAL A 144 0.20 -5.48 -7.26
C VAL A 144 -0.31 -4.44 -8.25
N GLU A 145 -1.54 -3.96 -8.07
CA GLU A 145 -2.17 -2.99 -8.97
C GLU A 145 -1.55 -1.59 -8.82
N GLN A 146 -1.37 -1.09 -7.58
CA GLN A 146 -0.83 0.25 -7.32
C GLN A 146 0.62 0.40 -7.77
N PHE A 147 1.45 -0.61 -7.49
CA PHE A 147 2.86 -0.58 -7.82
C PHE A 147 3.18 -1.20 -9.19
N GLY A 148 2.17 -1.65 -9.94
CA GLY A 148 2.36 -2.18 -11.28
C GLY A 148 3.30 -3.37 -11.36
N ILE A 149 3.26 -4.28 -10.35
CA ILE A 149 4.22 -5.40 -10.22
C ILE A 149 4.16 -6.36 -11.42
N GLN A 150 3.03 -6.39 -12.12
CA GLN A 150 2.82 -7.23 -13.31
C GLN A 150 3.01 -6.48 -14.63
N LEU A 151 3.36 -5.20 -14.59
CA LEU A 151 3.65 -4.45 -15.82
C LEU A 151 4.97 -4.89 -16.42
N PRO A 152 5.09 -4.89 -17.75
CA PRO A 152 6.35 -5.20 -18.43
C PRO A 152 7.41 -4.10 -18.18
N ASP A 153 8.67 -4.43 -18.36
CA ASP A 153 9.77 -3.49 -18.20
C ASP A 153 9.86 -2.48 -19.36
N GLU A 154 9.35 -2.82 -20.52
CA GLU A 154 9.42 -2.05 -21.76
C GLU A 154 8.10 -2.08 -22.56
N GLY A 155 8.03 -1.24 -23.60
CA GLY A 155 6.85 -1.08 -24.42
C GLY A 155 5.81 -0.11 -23.84
N PRO A 156 4.70 0.16 -24.57
CA PRO A 156 3.78 1.27 -24.27
C PRO A 156 3.09 1.16 -22.91
N ASP A 157 2.92 -0.04 -22.39
CA ASP A 157 2.30 -0.31 -21.09
C ASP A 157 3.34 -0.64 -19.98
N GLY A 158 4.64 -0.41 -20.24
CA GLY A 158 5.73 -0.69 -19.32
C GLY A 158 5.71 0.17 -18.05
N LEU A 159 6.27 -0.35 -16.95
CA LEU A 159 6.41 0.35 -15.67
C LEU A 159 7.40 1.52 -15.81
N VAL A 160 6.93 2.75 -15.58
CA VAL A 160 7.81 3.94 -15.57
C VAL A 160 8.44 4.16 -14.20
N ASN A 161 7.62 4.31 -13.18
CA ASN A 161 7.99 4.38 -11.77
C ASN A 161 6.75 4.12 -10.89
N VAL A 162 6.93 4.17 -9.59
CA VAL A 162 5.84 3.99 -8.62
C VAL A 162 5.60 5.26 -7.78
N GLY A 163 6.11 6.40 -8.22
CA GLY A 163 5.89 7.71 -7.62
C GLY A 163 6.80 8.02 -6.43
N LEU A 164 7.09 7.05 -5.57
CA LEU A 164 8.01 7.19 -4.43
C LEU A 164 9.38 6.51 -4.66
N GLY A 165 9.46 5.67 -5.68
CA GLY A 165 10.65 4.92 -6.09
C GLY A 165 10.50 4.42 -7.53
N LEU A 166 11.51 3.71 -8.02
CA LEU A 166 11.49 3.16 -9.39
C LEU A 166 10.57 1.95 -9.51
N ALA A 167 10.57 1.07 -8.51
CA ALA A 167 9.71 -0.09 -8.41
C ALA A 167 9.46 -0.43 -6.93
N TYR A 168 8.40 -1.20 -6.65
CA TYR A 168 8.11 -1.70 -5.30
C TYR A 168 9.20 -2.66 -4.81
N ARG A 169 9.64 -3.56 -5.69
CA ARG A 169 10.76 -4.48 -5.47
C ARG A 169 11.62 -4.54 -6.72
N MET A 170 12.90 -4.28 -6.55
CA MET A 170 13.84 -4.34 -7.67
C MET A 170 14.15 -5.80 -8.03
N ALA A 171 14.16 -6.13 -9.32
CA ALA A 171 14.39 -7.49 -9.78
C ALA A 171 15.75 -8.06 -9.32
N HIS A 172 16.78 -7.23 -9.18
CA HIS A 172 18.09 -7.63 -8.71
C HIS A 172 18.15 -7.93 -7.20
N HIS A 173 17.12 -7.62 -6.44
CA HIS A 173 16.95 -8.02 -5.04
C HIS A 173 16.11 -9.29 -4.86
N ALA A 174 15.80 -10.01 -5.95
CA ALA A 174 15.13 -11.31 -5.84
C ALA A 174 16.01 -12.30 -5.03
N PRO A 175 15.39 -13.13 -4.14
CA PRO A 175 13.96 -13.41 -3.98
C PRO A 175 13.20 -12.48 -3.03
N SER A 176 13.76 -11.35 -2.60
CA SER A 176 13.17 -10.38 -1.67
C SER A 176 12.75 -11.02 -0.34
N THR A 177 13.74 -11.58 0.34
CA THR A 177 13.56 -12.32 1.60
C THR A 177 13.21 -11.36 2.75
N PRO A 178 12.06 -11.52 3.42
CA PRO A 178 11.73 -10.69 4.58
C PRO A 178 12.54 -11.14 5.80
N GLY A 179 13.22 -10.20 6.45
CA GLY A 179 14.08 -10.42 7.61
C GLY A 179 13.84 -9.38 8.70
N TYR A 180 12.60 -9.14 9.08
CA TYR A 180 12.28 -8.28 10.21
C TYR A 180 12.85 -8.85 11.50
N VAL A 181 13.48 -8.00 12.29
CA VAL A 181 13.93 -8.26 13.66
C VAL A 181 13.21 -7.27 14.58
N ALA A 182 12.56 -7.79 15.63
CA ALA A 182 11.84 -6.94 16.57
C ALA A 182 12.78 -5.94 17.24
N ALA A 183 12.29 -4.72 17.48
CA ALA A 183 13.02 -3.74 18.27
C ALA A 183 13.19 -4.25 19.70
N ASP A 184 14.41 -4.14 20.24
CA ASP A 184 14.72 -4.44 21.63
C ASP A 184 14.48 -3.22 22.54
N HIS A 185 14.38 -2.03 21.96
CA HIS A 185 14.00 -0.78 22.59
C HIS A 185 12.81 -0.16 21.86
N THR A 186 11.75 0.18 22.60
CA THR A 186 10.55 0.76 22.00
C THR A 186 10.22 2.13 22.58
N PHE A 187 9.48 2.91 21.80
CA PHE A 187 8.93 4.19 22.21
C PHE A 187 7.47 4.32 21.76
N THR A 188 6.69 5.13 22.49
CA THR A 188 5.30 5.50 22.19
C THR A 188 5.10 7.00 22.23
N GLU A 189 6.00 7.70 22.92
CA GLU A 189 5.97 9.13 23.16
C GLU A 189 7.30 9.76 22.74
N GLN A 190 7.38 11.08 22.83
CA GLN A 190 8.63 11.79 22.58
C GLN A 190 9.70 11.35 23.58
N VAL A 191 10.86 10.98 23.07
CA VAL A 191 12.00 10.54 23.89
C VAL A 191 13.30 11.06 23.31
N THR A 192 14.28 11.29 24.20
CA THR A 192 15.68 11.55 23.83
C THR A 192 16.54 10.39 24.30
N VAL A 193 17.29 9.79 23.39
CA VAL A 193 18.15 8.64 23.66
C VAL A 193 19.56 8.90 23.15
N ASN A 194 20.53 8.13 23.65
CA ASN A 194 21.87 8.08 23.09
C ASN A 194 22.03 6.75 22.34
N LEU A 195 22.42 6.82 21.06
CA LEU A 195 22.70 5.67 20.22
C LEU A 195 24.02 5.89 19.47
N ALA A 196 24.92 4.93 19.52
CA ALA A 196 26.26 5.03 18.91
C ALA A 196 27.03 6.31 19.34
N GLY A 197 26.81 6.80 20.55
CA GLY A 197 27.39 8.04 21.06
C GLY A 197 26.77 9.34 20.53
N LEU A 198 25.65 9.27 19.81
CA LEU A 198 24.88 10.41 19.32
C LEU A 198 23.58 10.61 20.12
N GLU A 199 23.26 11.84 20.46
CA GLU A 199 21.93 12.20 20.92
C GLU A 199 20.95 12.11 19.74
N MET A 200 19.86 11.36 19.92
CA MET A 200 18.74 11.24 19.01
C MET A 200 17.45 11.60 19.74
N GLN A 201 16.73 12.57 19.22
CA GLN A 201 15.39 12.92 19.71
C GLN A 201 14.36 12.29 18.78
N VAL A 202 13.44 11.50 19.33
CA VAL A 202 12.37 10.82 18.64
C VAL A 202 11.05 11.50 18.96
N THR A 203 10.29 11.88 17.94
CA THR A 203 8.95 12.46 18.11
C THR A 203 7.95 11.67 17.27
N PRO A 204 6.87 11.12 17.85
CA PRO A 204 5.78 10.50 17.08
C PRO A 204 5.22 11.48 16.05
N ALA A 205 5.13 11.03 14.81
CA ALA A 205 4.66 11.81 13.67
C ALA A 205 3.82 10.92 12.72
N PRO A 206 2.64 10.44 13.17
CA PRO A 206 1.78 9.60 12.33
C PRO A 206 1.59 10.20 10.95
N SER A 207 1.91 9.41 9.91
CA SER A 207 1.93 9.88 8.52
C SER A 207 1.54 8.75 7.56
N ASP A 208 2.50 8.06 6.95
CA ASP A 208 2.22 6.86 6.14
C ASP A 208 1.57 5.75 6.96
N ALA A 209 2.00 5.63 8.22
CA ALA A 209 1.42 4.76 9.23
C ALA A 209 1.35 5.47 10.59
N ASP A 210 0.56 4.93 11.50
CA ASP A 210 0.32 5.49 12.83
C ASP A 210 1.53 5.34 13.77
N ASP A 211 2.50 4.50 13.40
CA ASP A 211 3.77 4.28 14.09
C ASP A 211 4.94 5.10 13.51
N SER A 212 4.66 6.01 12.58
CA SER A 212 5.69 6.86 11.98
C SER A 212 6.25 7.88 12.98
N VAL A 213 7.55 8.16 12.85
CA VAL A 213 8.27 9.11 13.71
C VAL A 213 9.13 10.09 12.93
N THR A 214 9.44 11.22 13.56
CA THR A 214 10.53 12.11 13.17
C THR A 214 11.70 11.90 14.13
N LEU A 215 12.89 11.69 13.58
CA LEU A 215 14.15 11.55 14.28
C LEU A 215 14.96 12.84 14.08
N TRP A 216 15.39 13.46 15.18
CA TRP A 216 16.23 14.65 15.15
C TRP A 216 17.60 14.36 15.70
N PHE A 217 18.65 14.68 14.96
CA PHE A 217 20.05 14.56 15.33
C PHE A 217 20.68 15.94 15.45
N PRO A 218 20.71 16.55 16.65
CA PRO A 218 21.22 17.91 16.84
C PRO A 218 22.67 18.10 16.40
N HIS A 219 23.51 17.07 16.58
CA HIS A 219 24.92 17.08 16.20
C HIS A 219 25.13 17.40 14.71
N PHE A 220 24.31 16.83 13.84
CA PHE A 220 24.38 17.01 12.39
C PHE A 220 23.44 18.11 11.87
N ASN A 221 22.55 18.60 12.72
CA ASN A 221 21.44 19.46 12.27
C ASN A 221 20.58 18.78 11.18
N VAL A 222 20.34 17.47 11.35
CA VAL A 222 19.62 16.60 10.42
C VAL A 222 18.34 16.09 11.07
N ALA A 223 17.22 16.21 10.37
CA ALA A 223 15.98 15.49 10.68
C ALA A 223 15.74 14.36 9.67
N VAL A 224 15.48 13.15 10.18
CA VAL A 224 15.02 12.01 9.37
C VAL A 224 13.53 11.80 9.64
N HIS A 225 12.73 11.67 8.60
CA HIS A 225 11.27 11.73 8.73
C HIS A 225 10.53 10.97 7.62
N ASN A 226 9.22 10.73 7.83
CA ASN A 226 8.32 10.17 6.84
C ASN A 226 7.14 11.13 6.49
N LEU A 227 7.37 12.44 6.46
CA LEU A 227 6.34 13.48 6.31
C LEU A 227 6.37 14.17 4.94
N VAL A 228 7.55 14.52 4.45
CA VAL A 228 7.75 15.17 3.14
C VAL A 228 8.24 14.13 2.15
N TRP A 229 7.43 13.84 1.13
CA TRP A 229 7.72 12.86 0.09
C TRP A 229 8.17 13.54 -1.21
N PRO A 230 8.74 12.80 -2.17
CA PRO A 230 9.12 13.36 -3.49
C PRO A 230 7.92 13.63 -4.39
N ALA A 231 6.73 13.78 -3.82
CA ALA A 231 5.47 14.10 -4.46
C ALA A 231 4.49 14.61 -3.41
N LEU A 232 3.34 15.16 -3.81
CA LEU A 232 2.24 15.49 -2.90
C LEU A 232 1.91 14.29 -2.00
N PHE A 233 1.80 14.53 -0.69
CA PHE A 233 1.52 13.48 0.29
C PHE A 233 0.22 12.73 -0.04
N ASN A 234 0.26 11.43 0.06
CA ASN A 234 -0.87 10.57 -0.28
C ASN A 234 -1.84 10.40 0.89
N VAL A 235 -2.80 11.29 1.03
CA VAL A 235 -3.89 11.19 2.03
C VAL A 235 -4.76 9.96 1.76
N PHE A 236 -4.91 9.56 0.49
CA PHE A 236 -5.64 8.39 0.05
C PHE A 236 -4.71 7.34 -0.55
N ALA A 237 -4.51 6.22 0.13
CA ALA A 237 -3.81 5.07 -0.41
C ALA A 237 -4.79 4.16 -1.18
N ILE A 238 -4.68 4.14 -2.51
CA ILE A 238 -5.61 3.42 -3.40
C ILE A 238 -5.60 1.89 -3.16
N ARG A 239 -4.47 1.34 -2.66
CA ARG A 239 -4.35 -0.08 -2.31
C ARG A 239 -5.15 -0.49 -1.07
N GLY A 240 -5.63 0.47 -0.29
CA GLY A 240 -6.24 0.29 1.01
C GLY A 240 -5.21 0.43 2.14
N GLU A 241 -5.37 1.44 2.93
CA GLU A 241 -4.64 1.73 4.17
C GLU A 241 -5.57 2.44 5.14
N GLU A 242 -5.14 2.61 6.38
CA GLU A 242 -5.86 3.46 7.32
C GLU A 242 -5.96 4.90 6.82
N TYR A 243 -7.02 5.57 7.25
CA TYR A 243 -7.21 6.97 6.93
C TYR A 243 -6.10 7.81 7.56
N ARG A 244 -5.41 8.55 6.73
CA ARG A 244 -4.36 9.51 7.11
C ARG A 244 -5.01 10.87 7.33
N ASP A 245 -5.24 11.23 8.58
CA ASP A 245 -5.89 12.49 8.92
C ASP A 245 -4.95 13.67 8.60
N PRO A 246 -5.32 14.58 7.68
CA PRO A 246 -4.49 15.73 7.35
C PRO A 246 -4.11 16.61 8.54
N ARG A 247 -4.96 16.68 9.57
CA ARG A 247 -4.68 17.48 10.77
C ARG A 247 -3.49 16.92 11.57
N VAL A 248 -3.37 15.60 11.62
CA VAL A 248 -2.22 14.92 12.25
C VAL A 248 -0.96 15.15 11.44
N LEU A 249 -1.05 15.07 10.11
CA LEU A 249 0.07 15.38 9.21
C LEU A 249 0.55 16.83 9.36
N LEU A 250 -0.38 17.78 9.45
CA LEU A 250 -0.04 19.20 9.66
C LEU A 250 0.72 19.42 10.97
N ASN A 251 0.30 18.78 12.06
CA ASN A 251 1.02 18.84 13.33
C ASN A 251 2.46 18.31 13.22
N GLY A 252 2.65 17.17 12.53
CA GLY A 252 3.97 16.60 12.28
C GLY A 252 4.85 17.50 11.41
N LEU A 253 4.28 18.12 10.37
CA LEU A 253 5.00 19.08 9.51
C LEU A 253 5.35 20.38 10.25
N ASP A 254 4.46 20.90 11.09
CA ASP A 254 4.74 22.08 11.91
C ASP A 254 5.84 21.78 12.95
N HIS A 255 5.85 20.57 13.55
CA HIS A 255 6.97 20.13 14.38
C HIS A 255 8.28 20.06 13.58
N LEU A 256 8.26 19.42 12.39
CA LEU A 256 9.43 19.31 11.53
C LEU A 256 10.03 20.70 11.19
N ARG A 257 9.20 21.69 10.86
CA ARG A 257 9.60 23.07 10.62
C ARG A 257 10.21 23.72 11.88
N SER A 258 9.65 23.44 13.06
CA SER A 258 10.14 24.01 14.33
C SER A 258 11.57 23.57 14.68
N LEU A 259 12.04 22.44 14.15
CA LEU A 259 13.42 21.97 14.35
C LEU A 259 14.46 22.91 13.69
N ASN A 260 14.05 23.72 12.72
CA ASN A 260 14.95 24.62 11.98
C ASN A 260 16.20 23.89 11.45
N ALA A 261 15.99 22.69 10.91
CA ALA A 261 17.02 21.79 10.43
C ALA A 261 17.81 22.39 9.24
N GLU A 262 19.09 22.05 9.13
CA GLU A 262 19.92 22.33 7.94
C GLU A 262 19.67 21.29 6.86
N HIS A 263 19.33 20.04 7.26
CA HIS A 263 19.14 18.94 6.35
C HIS A 263 17.88 18.14 6.72
N LEU A 264 17.09 17.77 5.72
CA LEU A 264 15.97 16.85 5.81
C LEU A 264 16.25 15.59 4.99
N VAL A 265 16.13 14.45 5.62
CA VAL A 265 16.23 13.14 4.97
C VAL A 265 14.90 12.43 5.12
N ALA A 266 14.23 12.22 4.00
CA ALA A 266 12.95 11.53 3.99
C ALA A 266 13.12 10.02 3.80
N THR A 267 12.09 9.25 4.16
CA THR A 267 12.02 7.82 3.84
C THR A 267 12.02 7.56 2.33
N HIS A 268 11.65 8.55 1.51
CA HIS A 268 11.60 8.46 0.04
C HIS A 268 12.20 9.68 -0.62
N GLY A 269 12.87 9.46 -1.75
CA GLY A 269 13.41 10.52 -2.59
C GLY A 269 14.69 11.18 -2.07
N PRO A 270 15.24 12.16 -2.79
CA PRO A 270 16.50 12.79 -2.44
C PRO A 270 16.42 13.64 -1.18
N PRO A 271 17.51 13.71 -0.37
CA PRO A 271 17.59 14.61 0.78
C PRO A 271 17.55 16.07 0.34
N LEU A 272 17.12 16.93 1.25
CA LEU A 272 17.03 18.37 1.06
C LEU A 272 17.98 19.08 2.04
N SER A 273 18.57 20.21 1.61
CA SER A 273 19.53 20.97 2.42
C SER A 273 19.34 22.48 2.27
N GLY A 274 19.70 23.23 3.32
CA GLY A 274 19.65 24.68 3.37
C GLY A 274 18.41 25.23 4.08
N LYS A 275 18.59 25.82 5.26
CA LYS A 275 17.47 26.26 6.15
C LYS A 275 16.40 27.09 5.45
N GLN A 276 16.80 28.09 4.67
CA GLN A 276 15.84 28.98 4.00
C GLN A 276 15.05 28.24 2.93
N GLU A 277 15.71 27.38 2.16
CA GLU A 277 15.08 26.58 1.13
C GLU A 277 14.14 25.52 1.74
N LEU A 278 14.56 24.90 2.84
CA LEU A 278 13.74 23.96 3.58
C LEU A 278 12.49 24.62 4.15
N GLU A 279 12.64 25.78 4.81
CA GLU A 279 11.50 26.52 5.35
C GLU A 279 10.50 26.88 4.24
N ARG A 280 10.97 27.39 3.11
CA ARG A 280 10.12 27.74 1.96
C ARG A 280 9.37 26.50 1.41
N ARG A 281 10.09 25.41 1.16
CA ARG A 281 9.54 24.23 0.50
C ARG A 281 8.63 23.42 1.41
N VAL A 282 9.03 23.19 2.66
CA VAL A 282 8.21 22.47 3.64
C VAL A 282 6.96 23.27 3.98
N THR A 283 7.05 24.62 4.02
CA THR A 283 5.85 25.47 4.18
C THR A 283 4.89 25.29 3.01
N ALA A 284 5.36 25.36 1.76
CA ALA A 284 4.51 25.12 0.59
C ALA A 284 3.89 23.72 0.59
N TYR A 285 4.66 22.70 0.96
CA TYR A 285 4.19 21.32 1.11
C TYR A 285 3.10 21.20 2.15
N ARG A 286 3.34 21.72 3.35
CA ARG A 286 2.37 21.76 4.45
C ARG A 286 1.09 22.49 4.05
N ASP A 287 1.21 23.64 3.40
CA ASP A 287 0.07 24.49 3.00
C ASP A 287 -0.75 23.84 1.88
N SER A 288 -0.14 23.03 1.00
CA SER A 288 -0.87 22.26 0.00
C SER A 288 -1.83 21.25 0.66
N ILE A 289 -1.39 20.59 1.73
CA ILE A 289 -2.21 19.65 2.51
C ILE A 289 -3.33 20.40 3.26
N GLN A 290 -3.01 21.53 3.87
CA GLN A 290 -4.01 22.37 4.52
C GLN A 290 -5.05 22.89 3.53
N PHE A 291 -4.63 23.31 2.34
CA PHE A 291 -5.55 23.74 1.29
C PHE A 291 -6.57 22.66 0.95
N LEU A 292 -6.12 21.42 0.77
CA LEU A 292 -7.01 20.29 0.48
C LEU A 292 -8.01 20.06 1.63
N TRP A 293 -7.55 20.12 2.87
CA TRP A 293 -8.42 20.01 4.03
C TRP A 293 -9.45 21.15 4.09
N ASP A 294 -8.99 22.39 4.09
CA ASP A 294 -9.84 23.57 4.26
C ASP A 294 -10.89 23.69 3.15
N GLN A 295 -10.50 23.45 1.90
CA GLN A 295 -11.45 23.51 0.78
C GLN A 295 -12.43 22.34 0.81
N THR A 296 -12.00 21.14 1.23
CA THR A 296 -12.92 20.02 1.40
C THR A 296 -13.99 20.33 2.45
N VAL A 297 -13.58 20.80 3.63
CA VAL A 297 -14.53 21.21 4.69
C VAL A 297 -15.46 22.32 4.21
N ARG A 298 -14.89 23.35 3.58
CA ARG A 298 -15.66 24.50 3.06
C ARG A 298 -16.76 24.09 2.08
N TRP A 299 -16.44 23.21 1.12
CA TRP A 299 -17.41 22.79 0.12
C TRP A 299 -18.37 21.73 0.66
N THR A 300 -17.93 20.85 1.55
CA THR A 300 -18.81 19.91 2.25
C THR A 300 -19.88 20.64 3.06
N ASN A 301 -19.50 21.72 3.77
CA ASN A 301 -20.46 22.59 4.49
C ASN A 301 -21.47 23.29 3.56
N ARG A 302 -21.20 23.35 2.26
CA ARG A 302 -22.10 23.86 1.23
C ARG A 302 -22.91 22.77 0.52
N GLY A 303 -22.81 21.52 1.00
CA GLY A 303 -23.55 20.37 0.49
C GLY A 303 -22.93 19.67 -0.73
N ALA A 304 -21.64 19.92 -1.04
CA ALA A 304 -20.98 19.22 -2.14
C ALA A 304 -20.77 17.73 -1.82
N THR A 305 -21.13 16.88 -2.78
CA THR A 305 -20.89 15.43 -2.76
C THR A 305 -19.43 15.09 -3.05
N GLY A 306 -19.01 13.84 -2.82
CA GLY A 306 -17.66 13.40 -3.12
C GLY A 306 -17.22 13.63 -4.58
N PRO A 307 -18.02 13.22 -5.58
CA PRO A 307 -17.73 13.53 -6.99
C PRO A 307 -17.63 15.03 -7.29
N GLU A 308 -18.51 15.86 -6.72
CA GLU A 308 -18.45 17.30 -6.93
C GLU A 308 -17.20 17.95 -6.32
N LEU A 309 -16.72 17.47 -5.16
CA LEU A 309 -15.46 17.93 -4.56
C LEU A 309 -14.27 17.68 -5.50
N ALA A 310 -14.22 16.52 -6.13
CA ALA A 310 -13.16 16.14 -7.07
C ALA A 310 -13.02 17.11 -8.25
N HIS A 311 -14.13 17.67 -8.74
CA HIS A 311 -14.13 18.65 -9.82
C HIS A 311 -13.99 20.10 -9.36
N ARG A 312 -14.41 20.42 -8.12
CA ARG A 312 -14.40 21.80 -7.59
C ARG A 312 -13.06 22.20 -6.96
N ILE A 313 -12.32 21.24 -6.43
CA ILE A 313 -11.09 21.51 -5.67
C ILE A 313 -9.89 21.08 -6.49
N GLN A 314 -9.16 22.08 -6.97
CA GLN A 314 -7.89 21.92 -7.67
C GLN A 314 -6.82 22.66 -6.90
N LEU A 315 -5.61 22.11 -6.83
CA LEU A 315 -4.50 22.80 -6.23
C LEU A 315 -4.17 24.07 -7.03
N PRO A 316 -3.94 25.23 -6.38
CA PRO A 316 -3.42 26.41 -7.05
C PRO A 316 -2.10 26.14 -7.78
N ALA A 317 -1.91 26.79 -8.92
CA ALA A 317 -0.73 26.61 -9.79
C ALA A 317 0.61 26.83 -9.08
N ILE A 318 0.66 27.60 -8.00
CA ILE A 318 1.87 27.79 -7.19
C ILE A 318 2.43 26.47 -6.64
N TYR A 319 1.59 25.45 -6.46
CA TYR A 319 2.03 24.13 -6.00
C TYR A 319 2.57 23.23 -7.13
N ASP A 320 2.43 23.65 -8.40
CA ASP A 320 3.02 22.95 -9.54
C ASP A 320 4.50 23.34 -9.75
N GLU A 321 4.98 24.43 -9.11
CA GLU A 321 6.33 24.94 -9.25
C GLU A 321 7.39 24.08 -8.53
N ASP A 322 6.99 23.31 -7.53
CA ASP A 322 7.89 22.44 -6.75
C ASP A 322 7.50 20.97 -6.90
N TRP A 323 8.46 20.14 -7.25
CA TRP A 323 8.23 18.69 -7.41
C TRP A 323 7.74 18.01 -6.13
N LEU A 324 7.97 18.56 -4.95
CA LEU A 324 7.43 18.05 -3.68
C LEU A 324 5.91 18.11 -3.61
N THR A 325 5.30 19.10 -4.26
CA THR A 325 3.85 19.31 -4.27
C THR A 325 3.17 18.82 -5.54
N GLN A 326 3.94 18.30 -6.52
CA GLN A 326 3.40 17.73 -7.75
C GLN A 326 2.71 16.37 -7.48
N GLN A 327 1.70 16.07 -8.29
CA GLN A 327 0.79 14.93 -8.08
C GLN A 327 1.30 13.64 -8.77
N HIS A 328 2.56 13.25 -8.48
CA HIS A 328 3.18 12.07 -9.10
C HIS A 328 2.84 10.75 -8.39
N TYR A 329 2.30 10.80 -7.18
CA TYR A 329 1.89 9.63 -6.41
C TYR A 329 0.38 9.57 -6.26
N GLY A 330 -0.23 10.40 -5.40
CA GLY A 330 -1.66 10.57 -5.29
C GLY A 330 -2.19 11.78 -6.08
N LEU A 331 -3.51 11.93 -6.15
CA LEU A 331 -4.20 13.03 -6.83
C LEU A 331 -5.08 13.80 -5.85
N ALA A 332 -5.11 15.12 -5.96
CA ALA A 332 -5.94 15.99 -5.15
C ALA A 332 -7.43 15.59 -5.20
N GLU A 333 -7.94 15.22 -6.37
CA GLU A 333 -9.34 14.78 -6.53
C GLU A 333 -9.69 13.53 -5.71
N HIS A 334 -8.72 12.63 -5.48
CA HIS A 334 -8.89 11.46 -4.62
C HIS A 334 -8.76 11.85 -3.15
N HIS A 335 -7.83 12.72 -2.82
CA HIS A 335 -7.58 13.17 -1.46
C HIS A 335 -8.80 13.88 -0.87
N VAL A 336 -9.45 14.79 -1.60
CA VAL A 336 -10.64 15.51 -1.11
C VAL A 336 -11.83 14.57 -0.88
N ARG A 337 -11.99 13.55 -1.70
CA ARG A 337 -13.01 12.51 -1.50
C ARG A 337 -12.72 11.68 -0.25
N GLN A 338 -11.46 11.32 -0.03
CA GLN A 338 -11.03 10.58 1.15
C GLN A 338 -11.18 11.41 2.43
N ILE A 339 -10.77 12.68 2.41
CA ILE A 339 -10.96 13.61 3.55
C ILE A 339 -12.44 13.67 3.94
N ARG A 340 -13.32 13.83 2.96
CA ARG A 340 -14.77 13.84 3.22
C ARG A 340 -15.25 12.51 3.79
N ALA A 341 -14.81 11.39 3.23
CA ALA A 341 -15.16 10.06 3.74
C ALA A 341 -14.62 9.82 5.16
N GLY A 342 -13.43 10.33 5.47
CA GLY A 342 -12.86 10.30 6.83
C GLY A 342 -13.67 11.11 7.84
N LEU A 343 -14.32 12.20 7.40
CA LEU A 343 -15.17 13.04 8.25
C LEU A 343 -16.56 12.43 8.47
N PHE A 344 -17.18 11.86 7.44
CA PHE A 344 -18.61 11.50 7.44
C PHE A 344 -18.90 10.05 7.03
N GLY A 345 -17.88 9.23 6.78
CA GLY A 345 -18.03 7.88 6.25
C GLY A 345 -18.36 7.88 4.74
N PHE A 346 -18.87 6.76 4.23
CA PHE A 346 -19.12 6.56 2.79
C PHE A 346 -20.23 7.43 2.21
N PHE A 347 -21.22 7.81 3.02
CA PHE A 347 -22.38 8.56 2.56
C PHE A 347 -22.00 10.00 2.23
N ASP A 348 -22.17 10.37 0.98
CA ASP A 348 -21.76 11.68 0.46
C ASP A 348 -22.85 12.77 0.50
N GLY A 349 -24.03 12.47 1.06
CA GLY A 349 -25.16 13.39 1.20
C GLY A 349 -26.20 13.26 0.09
N ASP A 350 -25.95 12.50 -0.99
CA ASP A 350 -26.96 12.19 -1.99
C ASP A 350 -27.74 10.90 -1.62
N PRO A 351 -29.04 10.98 -1.31
CA PRO A 351 -29.83 9.79 -0.95
C PRO A 351 -29.87 8.70 -2.04
N VAL A 352 -29.63 9.04 -3.30
CA VAL A 352 -29.55 8.06 -4.40
C VAL A 352 -28.42 7.05 -4.15
N GLY A 353 -27.30 7.50 -3.58
CA GLY A 353 -26.19 6.66 -3.21
C GLY A 353 -26.47 5.67 -2.05
N LEU A 354 -27.56 5.82 -1.31
CA LEU A 354 -27.97 4.87 -0.27
C LEU A 354 -28.67 3.62 -0.82
N LEU A 355 -29.17 3.67 -2.06
CA LEU A 355 -29.97 2.61 -2.70
C LEU A 355 -29.38 2.26 -4.07
N PRO A 356 -28.12 1.81 -4.13
CA PRO A 356 -27.47 1.47 -5.40
C PRO A 356 -28.16 0.27 -6.05
N LEU A 357 -28.27 0.28 -7.36
CA LEU A 357 -28.57 -0.92 -8.13
C LEU A 357 -27.37 -1.88 -8.09
N ASP A 358 -27.63 -3.18 -8.28
CA ASP A 358 -26.57 -4.12 -8.62
C ASP A 358 -25.82 -3.65 -9.87
N THR A 359 -24.50 -3.76 -9.85
CA THR A 359 -23.65 -3.23 -10.94
C THR A 359 -23.99 -3.81 -12.29
N THR A 360 -24.35 -5.08 -12.34
CA THR A 360 -24.69 -5.81 -13.57
C THR A 360 -26.07 -5.38 -14.10
N ASP A 361 -27.07 -5.25 -13.19
CA ASP A 361 -28.41 -4.78 -13.53
C ASP A 361 -28.40 -3.31 -13.98
N GLU A 362 -27.63 -2.46 -13.28
CA GLU A 362 -27.47 -1.06 -13.70
C GLU A 362 -26.83 -0.95 -15.08
N ALA A 363 -25.77 -1.73 -15.35
CA ALA A 363 -25.09 -1.74 -16.64
C ALA A 363 -26.02 -2.15 -17.79
N GLU A 364 -26.84 -3.20 -17.61
CA GLU A 364 -27.80 -3.67 -18.60
C GLU A 364 -28.87 -2.61 -18.88
N ARG A 365 -29.46 -2.02 -17.84
CA ARG A 365 -30.48 -0.96 -17.98
C ARG A 365 -29.93 0.28 -18.68
N MET A 366 -28.74 0.72 -18.30
CA MET A 366 -28.11 1.92 -18.89
C MET A 366 -27.78 1.70 -20.36
N VAL A 367 -27.17 0.56 -20.72
CA VAL A 367 -26.85 0.25 -22.11
C VAL A 367 -28.12 0.12 -22.95
N SER A 368 -29.17 -0.52 -22.43
CA SER A 368 -30.46 -0.63 -23.10
C SER A 368 -31.11 0.76 -23.33
N ALA A 369 -31.15 1.60 -22.29
CA ALA A 369 -31.72 2.95 -22.36
C ALA A 369 -30.98 3.86 -23.35
N MET A 370 -29.67 3.67 -23.53
CA MET A 370 -28.86 4.41 -24.51
C MET A 370 -29.03 3.89 -25.95
N GLY A 371 -29.81 2.85 -26.19
CA GLY A 371 -30.12 2.31 -27.50
C GLY A 371 -29.25 1.10 -27.91
N GLY A 372 -28.73 0.37 -26.91
CA GLY A 372 -28.06 -0.90 -27.08
C GLY A 372 -26.53 -0.80 -27.21
N ALA A 373 -25.87 -1.96 -27.05
CA ALA A 373 -24.43 -2.04 -26.93
C ALA A 373 -23.68 -1.43 -28.13
N GLU A 374 -24.15 -1.64 -29.34
CA GLU A 374 -23.51 -1.14 -30.56
C GLU A 374 -23.44 0.39 -30.61
N LYS A 375 -24.52 1.05 -30.16
CA LYS A 375 -24.52 2.51 -30.06
C LYS A 375 -23.59 3.00 -28.95
N VAL A 376 -23.57 2.33 -27.79
CA VAL A 376 -22.69 2.70 -26.66
C VAL A 376 -21.22 2.51 -27.03
N ARG A 377 -20.84 1.46 -27.79
CA ARG A 377 -19.48 1.29 -28.32
C ARG A 377 -19.04 2.47 -29.17
N ARG A 378 -19.90 2.92 -30.11
CA ARG A 378 -19.59 4.11 -30.94
C ARG A 378 -19.41 5.36 -30.11
N LEU A 379 -20.31 5.64 -29.16
CA LEU A 379 -20.21 6.78 -28.26
C LEU A 379 -18.92 6.72 -27.42
N CYS A 380 -18.52 5.54 -26.96
CA CYS A 380 -17.28 5.36 -26.21
C CYS A 380 -16.04 5.70 -27.08
N VAL A 381 -15.97 5.19 -28.31
CA VAL A 381 -14.86 5.47 -29.24
C VAL A 381 -14.78 6.97 -29.57
N GLU A 382 -15.91 7.62 -29.82
CA GLU A 382 -15.98 9.07 -30.05
C GLU A 382 -15.48 9.85 -28.83
N ALA A 383 -15.91 9.48 -27.64
CA ALA A 383 -15.54 10.14 -26.39
C ALA A 383 -14.04 9.98 -26.02
N LEU A 384 -13.40 8.86 -26.39
CA LEU A 384 -11.96 8.65 -26.17
C LEU A 384 -11.09 9.70 -26.89
N ALA A 385 -11.55 10.24 -27.99
CA ALA A 385 -10.84 11.26 -28.76
C ALA A 385 -11.11 12.69 -28.26
N GLY A 386 -11.95 12.88 -27.25
CA GLY A 386 -12.39 14.16 -26.75
C GLY A 386 -11.52 14.74 -25.62
N THR A 387 -12.13 15.60 -24.81
CA THR A 387 -11.53 16.25 -23.63
C THR A 387 -11.34 15.28 -22.45
N ASP A 388 -10.76 15.75 -21.32
CA ASP A 388 -10.69 14.99 -20.07
C ASP A 388 -12.07 14.47 -19.63
N ASN A 389 -13.09 15.32 -19.66
CA ASN A 389 -14.46 14.93 -19.30
C ASN A 389 -15.04 13.89 -20.27
N ASP A 390 -14.72 14.00 -21.55
CA ASP A 390 -15.16 12.99 -22.55
C ASP A 390 -14.46 11.65 -22.32
N ARG A 391 -13.17 11.63 -21.96
CA ARG A 391 -12.44 10.41 -21.61
C ARG A 391 -12.97 9.76 -20.33
N ARG A 392 -13.34 10.55 -19.33
CA ARG A 392 -14.04 10.07 -18.11
C ARG A 392 -15.40 9.46 -18.47
N TRP A 393 -16.09 10.08 -19.42
CA TRP A 393 -17.34 9.54 -19.95
C TRP A 393 -17.10 8.23 -20.72
N ALA A 394 -16.06 8.15 -21.53
CA ALA A 394 -15.67 6.91 -22.22
C ALA A 394 -15.38 5.77 -21.25
N LEU A 395 -14.65 6.02 -20.14
CA LEU A 395 -14.43 5.03 -19.07
C LEU A 395 -15.75 4.54 -18.49
N SER A 396 -16.70 5.45 -18.23
CA SER A 396 -18.02 5.08 -17.71
C SER A 396 -18.81 4.22 -18.70
N LEU A 397 -18.84 4.59 -19.99
CA LEU A 397 -19.50 3.82 -21.04
C LEU A 397 -18.89 2.43 -21.23
N ALA A 398 -17.56 2.35 -21.28
CA ALA A 398 -16.84 1.09 -21.45
C ALA A 398 -17.05 0.15 -20.23
N ALA A 399 -17.06 0.69 -19.02
CA ALA A 399 -17.36 -0.07 -17.80
C ALA A 399 -18.78 -0.67 -17.85
N ARG A 400 -19.80 0.11 -18.28
CA ARG A 400 -21.17 -0.41 -18.44
C ARG A 400 -21.24 -1.52 -19.48
N LEU A 401 -20.51 -1.39 -20.61
CA LEU A 401 -20.43 -2.45 -21.62
C LEU A 401 -19.79 -3.73 -21.06
N ALA A 402 -18.71 -3.58 -20.28
CA ALA A 402 -17.95 -4.71 -19.75
C ALA A 402 -18.66 -5.44 -18.59
N HIS A 403 -19.50 -4.75 -17.82
CA HIS A 403 -20.16 -5.31 -16.64
C HIS A 403 -21.55 -5.91 -16.92
N ARG A 404 -22.16 -5.66 -18.08
CA ARG A 404 -23.48 -6.19 -18.39
C ARG A 404 -23.48 -7.70 -18.64
N PRO A 405 -24.60 -8.40 -18.48
CA PRO A 405 -24.76 -9.78 -18.94
C PRO A 405 -24.51 -9.86 -20.46
N GLY A 406 -23.76 -10.88 -20.88
CA GLY A 406 -23.43 -11.06 -22.30
C GLY A 406 -22.41 -10.03 -22.84
N ALA A 407 -21.61 -9.41 -21.97
CA ALA A 407 -20.45 -8.63 -22.38
C ALA A 407 -19.51 -9.48 -23.27
N THR A 408 -19.04 -8.89 -24.35
CA THR A 408 -18.16 -9.57 -25.33
C THR A 408 -16.69 -9.26 -25.05
N GLN A 409 -15.78 -10.03 -25.66
CA GLN A 409 -14.35 -9.71 -25.61
C GLN A 409 -14.05 -8.31 -26.21
N GLN A 410 -14.85 -7.85 -27.19
CA GLN A 410 -14.75 -6.50 -27.72
C GLN A 410 -15.06 -5.45 -26.65
N ASP A 411 -16.05 -5.68 -25.79
CA ASP A 411 -16.42 -4.79 -24.69
C ASP A 411 -15.30 -4.72 -23.63
N GLN A 412 -14.68 -5.86 -23.30
CA GLN A 412 -13.54 -5.92 -22.40
C GLN A 412 -12.31 -5.16 -22.95
N ARG A 413 -12.02 -5.35 -24.25
CA ARG A 413 -10.93 -4.62 -24.93
C ARG A 413 -11.19 -3.12 -24.96
N LEU A 414 -12.42 -2.69 -25.19
CA LEU A 414 -12.77 -1.27 -25.20
C LEU A 414 -12.55 -0.63 -23.82
N LEU A 415 -12.88 -1.35 -22.73
CA LEU A 415 -12.56 -0.90 -21.39
C LEU A 415 -11.04 -0.86 -21.16
N ALA A 416 -10.28 -1.85 -21.62
CA ALA A 416 -8.83 -1.86 -21.55
C ALA A 416 -8.21 -0.66 -22.29
N ASP A 417 -8.71 -0.31 -23.47
CA ASP A 417 -8.23 0.84 -24.26
C ASP A 417 -8.57 2.18 -23.56
N ALA A 418 -9.75 2.28 -22.96
CA ALA A 418 -10.14 3.45 -22.18
C ALA A 418 -9.24 3.64 -20.94
N LEU A 419 -8.92 2.54 -20.25
CA LEU A 419 -7.99 2.55 -19.11
C LEU A 419 -6.56 2.94 -19.53
N ARG A 420 -6.05 2.41 -20.67
CA ARG A 420 -4.75 2.81 -21.22
C ARG A 420 -4.71 4.30 -21.59
N THR A 421 -5.82 4.80 -22.14
CA THR A 421 -5.94 6.22 -22.49
C THR A 421 -5.82 7.10 -21.25
N ALA A 422 -6.49 6.75 -20.15
CA ALA A 422 -6.37 7.44 -18.88
C ALA A 422 -4.95 7.29 -18.28
N ALA A 423 -4.39 6.08 -18.29
CA ALA A 423 -3.07 5.78 -17.76
C ALA A 423 -1.95 6.61 -18.37
N ARG A 424 -1.99 6.82 -19.68
CA ARG A 424 -0.97 7.59 -20.40
C ARG A 424 -1.03 9.09 -20.16
N ARG A 425 -2.17 9.60 -19.66
CA ARG A 425 -2.45 11.02 -19.48
C ARG A 425 -2.43 11.49 -18.03
N THR A 426 -2.46 10.58 -17.07
CA THR A 426 -2.36 10.94 -15.65
C THR A 426 -0.93 11.21 -15.25
N THR A 427 -0.73 12.18 -14.34
CA THR A 427 0.56 12.44 -13.70
C THR A 427 0.84 11.48 -12.54
N SER A 428 -0.19 10.76 -12.06
CA SER A 428 -0.09 9.85 -10.91
C SER A 428 0.39 8.47 -11.32
N ALA A 429 1.53 8.03 -10.80
CA ALA A 429 2.03 6.67 -10.96
C ALA A 429 1.02 5.62 -10.46
N ASN A 430 0.37 5.87 -9.33
CA ASN A 430 -0.60 4.95 -8.74
C ASN A 430 -1.79 4.69 -9.67
N VAL A 431 -2.37 5.76 -10.22
CA VAL A 431 -3.52 5.66 -11.14
C VAL A 431 -3.09 5.00 -12.45
N ARG A 432 -1.93 5.40 -12.99
CA ARG A 432 -1.38 4.81 -14.20
C ARG A 432 -1.20 3.30 -14.07
N ASN A 433 -0.50 2.89 -13.03
CA ASN A 433 -0.15 1.48 -12.81
C ASN A 433 -1.40 0.62 -12.57
N TRP A 434 -2.38 1.14 -11.80
CA TRP A 434 -3.66 0.46 -11.58
C TRP A 434 -4.44 0.29 -12.88
N CYS A 435 -4.57 1.36 -13.67
CA CYS A 435 -5.27 1.32 -14.96
C CYS A 435 -4.60 0.34 -15.94
N LEU A 436 -3.27 0.35 -16.03
CA LEU A 436 -2.54 -0.57 -16.93
C LEU A 436 -2.64 -2.01 -16.48
N THR A 437 -2.46 -2.30 -15.18
CA THR A 437 -2.62 -3.67 -14.65
C THR A 437 -4.01 -4.19 -14.96
N ARG A 438 -5.05 -3.36 -14.76
CA ARG A 438 -6.42 -3.75 -15.08
C ARG A 438 -6.65 -3.93 -16.58
N ALA A 439 -6.04 -3.10 -17.42
CA ALA A 439 -6.15 -3.24 -18.88
C ALA A 439 -5.52 -4.54 -19.38
N LEU A 440 -4.34 -4.90 -18.87
CA LEU A 440 -3.65 -6.15 -19.21
C LEU A 440 -4.40 -7.40 -18.72
N ASP A 441 -5.07 -7.34 -17.57
CA ASP A 441 -5.94 -8.41 -17.10
C ASP A 441 -7.20 -8.57 -17.98
N LEU A 442 -7.81 -7.45 -18.41
CA LEU A 442 -9.00 -7.46 -19.28
C LEU A 442 -8.73 -8.01 -20.69
N ASP A 443 -7.56 -7.77 -21.25
CA ASP A 443 -7.19 -8.29 -22.57
C ASP A 443 -6.51 -9.67 -22.54
N GLY A 444 -6.25 -10.20 -21.33
CA GLY A 444 -5.67 -11.53 -21.09
C GLY A 444 -4.15 -11.59 -21.21
N SER A 445 -3.46 -10.44 -21.23
CA SER A 445 -1.99 -10.37 -21.24
C SER A 445 -1.37 -10.80 -19.92
N ILE A 446 -2.09 -10.61 -18.82
CA ILE A 446 -1.75 -11.11 -17.47
C ILE A 446 -2.96 -11.81 -16.84
N ASP A 447 -2.73 -12.63 -15.83
CA ASP A 447 -3.79 -13.31 -15.06
C ASP A 447 -3.76 -12.88 -13.59
N MET A 448 -4.77 -12.09 -13.21
CA MET A 448 -4.97 -11.63 -11.82
C MET A 448 -5.92 -12.56 -11.02
N SER A 449 -6.39 -13.67 -11.59
CA SER A 449 -7.37 -14.55 -10.93
C SER A 449 -6.86 -15.11 -9.60
N ARG A 450 -5.57 -15.46 -9.54
CA ARG A 450 -4.93 -15.97 -8.32
C ARG A 450 -4.99 -14.99 -7.14
N LEU A 451 -5.01 -13.69 -7.40
CA LEU A 451 -5.10 -12.65 -6.37
C LEU A 451 -6.54 -12.33 -5.94
N ARG A 452 -7.54 -12.95 -6.60
CA ARG A 452 -8.96 -12.83 -6.27
C ARG A 452 -9.49 -14.03 -5.45
N THR A 453 -8.66 -15.06 -5.25
CA THR A 453 -9.01 -16.21 -4.42
C THR A 453 -8.58 -15.97 -2.97
N HIS A 454 -9.32 -16.55 -2.03
CA HIS A 454 -8.96 -16.56 -0.62
C HIS A 454 -7.75 -17.48 -0.38
N ARG A 455 -6.56 -17.01 -0.75
CA ARG A 455 -5.29 -17.72 -0.54
C ARG A 455 -4.32 -16.86 0.23
N PHE A 456 -3.62 -17.49 1.16
CA PHE A 456 -2.58 -16.84 1.93
C PHE A 456 -1.20 -17.26 1.46
N GLY A 457 -0.24 -16.32 1.48
CA GLY A 457 1.13 -16.59 1.10
C GLY A 457 1.85 -17.40 2.18
N ARG A 458 2.73 -18.35 1.78
CA ARG A 458 3.51 -19.17 2.73
C ARG A 458 4.26 -18.32 3.76
N ARG A 459 4.84 -17.21 3.33
CA ARG A 459 5.59 -16.29 4.20
C ARG A 459 4.70 -15.53 5.18
N GLN A 460 3.45 -15.28 4.82
CA GLN A 460 2.46 -14.65 5.70
C GLN A 460 2.05 -15.63 6.80
N VAL A 461 1.55 -16.80 6.41
CA VAL A 461 1.03 -17.83 7.34
C VAL A 461 2.09 -18.29 8.34
N ALA A 462 3.37 -18.37 7.92
CA ALA A 462 4.47 -18.79 8.78
C ALA A 462 4.74 -17.81 9.95
N ARG A 463 4.28 -16.54 9.83
CA ARG A 463 4.47 -15.50 10.85
C ARG A 463 3.27 -15.33 11.78
N TRP A 464 2.13 -15.92 11.44
CA TRP A 464 0.92 -15.76 12.24
C TRP A 464 1.04 -16.48 13.58
N SER A 465 0.41 -15.93 14.61
CA SER A 465 0.10 -16.70 15.83
C SER A 465 -0.85 -17.85 15.50
N LEU A 466 -1.00 -18.82 16.40
CA LEU A 466 -2.00 -19.86 16.22
C LEU A 466 -3.41 -19.26 16.19
N GLU A 467 -3.66 -18.29 17.07
CA GLU A 467 -4.93 -17.58 17.14
C GLU A 467 -5.25 -16.91 15.79
N ALA A 468 -4.32 -16.16 15.20
CA ALA A 468 -4.49 -15.52 13.89
C ALA A 468 -4.76 -16.55 12.78
N ALA A 469 -4.03 -17.67 12.78
CA ALA A 469 -4.17 -18.73 11.77
C ALA A 469 -5.49 -19.51 11.85
N VAL A 470 -6.19 -19.47 12.97
CA VAL A 470 -7.51 -20.08 13.13
C VAL A 470 -8.60 -19.01 13.00
N SER A 471 -8.41 -17.84 13.59
CA SER A 471 -9.42 -16.77 13.55
C SER A 471 -9.66 -16.23 12.13
N VAL A 472 -8.69 -16.32 11.22
CA VAL A 472 -8.86 -15.91 9.82
C VAL A 472 -9.97 -16.69 9.10
N LEU A 473 -10.30 -17.91 9.53
CA LEU A 473 -11.38 -18.70 8.94
C LEU A 473 -12.74 -18.00 9.02
N ARG A 474 -12.95 -17.12 10.00
CA ARG A 474 -14.22 -16.38 10.18
C ARG A 474 -14.61 -15.53 8.98
N VAL A 475 -13.64 -14.98 8.25
CA VAL A 475 -13.89 -14.14 7.07
C VAL A 475 -14.00 -14.93 5.77
N LEU A 476 -13.81 -16.25 5.84
CA LEU A 476 -13.90 -17.18 4.72
C LEU A 476 -15.20 -17.99 4.73
N VAL A 477 -16.07 -17.81 5.73
CA VAL A 477 -17.30 -18.60 5.87
C VAL A 477 -18.29 -18.26 4.76
N GLU A 478 -18.81 -19.29 4.08
CA GLU A 478 -20.03 -19.21 3.29
C GLU A 478 -21.25 -19.46 4.21
N PRO A 479 -22.03 -18.43 4.57
CA PRO A 479 -23.04 -18.53 5.63
C PRO A 479 -24.10 -19.61 5.38
N ASP A 480 -24.52 -19.80 4.14
CA ASP A 480 -25.58 -20.76 3.78
C ASP A 480 -25.16 -22.21 4.06
N ARG A 481 -23.87 -22.52 3.99
CA ARG A 481 -23.33 -23.85 4.30
C ARG A 481 -23.31 -24.16 5.79
N LEU A 482 -23.48 -23.16 6.66
CA LEU A 482 -23.60 -23.33 8.12
C LEU A 482 -25.05 -23.52 8.61
N THR A 483 -26.02 -23.68 7.72
CA THR A 483 -27.41 -23.90 8.12
C THR A 483 -27.53 -25.16 8.99
N GLY A 484 -27.99 -25.01 10.25
CA GLY A 484 -28.13 -26.07 11.21
C GLY A 484 -26.81 -26.57 11.83
N VAL A 485 -25.70 -25.89 11.59
CA VAL A 485 -24.42 -26.18 12.23
C VAL A 485 -24.30 -25.37 13.53
N ASP A 486 -24.04 -26.09 14.63
CA ASP A 486 -23.60 -25.51 15.91
C ASP A 486 -22.48 -26.44 16.41
N LEU A 487 -21.22 -26.02 16.30
CA LEU A 487 -20.04 -26.81 16.61
C LEU A 487 -18.94 -25.96 17.21
N HIS A 488 -18.54 -26.26 18.43
CA HIS A 488 -17.35 -25.70 19.04
C HIS A 488 -16.15 -26.63 18.80
N LEU A 489 -15.18 -26.17 18.02
CA LEU A 489 -13.97 -26.89 17.63
C LEU A 489 -12.75 -26.26 18.31
N ALA A 490 -12.01 -27.05 19.08
CA ALA A 490 -10.66 -26.69 19.50
C ALA A 490 -9.64 -27.07 18.42
N VAL A 491 -8.63 -26.25 18.23
CA VAL A 491 -7.48 -26.52 17.34
C VAL A 491 -6.21 -26.50 18.19
N VAL A 492 -5.50 -27.63 18.20
CA VAL A 492 -4.29 -27.84 19.01
C VAL A 492 -3.15 -28.17 18.05
N LEU A 493 -2.21 -27.25 17.86
CA LEU A 493 -1.09 -27.43 16.94
C LEU A 493 0.22 -27.22 17.69
N ASP A 494 1.12 -28.21 17.61
CA ASP A 494 2.41 -28.25 18.33
C ASP A 494 2.27 -27.98 19.84
N GLY A 495 1.11 -28.32 20.44
CA GLY A 495 0.82 -28.12 21.84
C GLY A 495 0.18 -26.79 22.21
N GLU A 496 0.12 -25.82 21.31
CA GLU A 496 -0.66 -24.60 21.48
C GLU A 496 -2.14 -24.84 21.17
N ARG A 497 -3.04 -24.16 21.89
CA ARG A 497 -4.49 -24.33 21.76
C ARG A 497 -5.16 -23.01 21.45
N THR A 498 -6.12 -23.06 20.55
CA THR A 498 -7.13 -22.03 20.28
C THR A 498 -8.43 -22.71 19.84
N GLY A 499 -9.46 -21.97 19.46
CA GLY A 499 -10.69 -22.56 19.00
C GLY A 499 -11.52 -21.68 18.10
N ILE A 500 -12.57 -22.29 17.54
CA ILE A 500 -13.54 -21.61 16.70
C ILE A 500 -14.92 -22.24 16.93
N HIS A 501 -15.94 -21.41 17.12
CA HIS A 501 -17.31 -21.84 17.30
C HIS A 501 -18.14 -21.48 16.08
N PHE A 502 -18.51 -22.46 15.30
CA PHE A 502 -19.43 -22.32 14.16
C PHE A 502 -20.87 -22.30 14.69
N ARG A 503 -21.54 -21.15 14.56
CA ARG A 503 -22.93 -20.96 15.03
C ARG A 503 -23.57 -19.77 14.34
N ASN A 504 -24.89 -19.74 14.24
CA ASN A 504 -25.63 -18.60 13.70
C ASN A 504 -25.06 -18.08 12.35
N HIS A 505 -24.61 -19.00 11.48
CA HIS A 505 -24.01 -18.70 10.18
C HIS A 505 -22.67 -17.93 10.22
N ILE A 506 -21.98 -17.93 11.35
CA ILE A 506 -20.64 -17.33 11.51
C ILE A 506 -19.67 -18.34 12.13
N ALA A 507 -18.39 -18.03 12.04
CA ALA A 507 -17.34 -18.69 12.81
C ALA A 507 -16.78 -17.68 13.82
N CYS A 508 -16.89 -17.98 15.11
CA CYS A 508 -16.49 -17.11 16.21
C CYS A 508 -15.21 -17.63 16.86
N PRO A 509 -14.10 -16.88 16.88
CA PRO A 509 -12.87 -17.26 17.57
C PRO A 509 -13.12 -17.46 19.08
N THR A 510 -12.47 -18.45 19.67
CA THR A 510 -12.54 -18.80 21.09
C THR A 510 -11.17 -19.30 21.57
N GLU A 511 -11.02 -19.54 22.87
CA GLU A 511 -9.83 -20.19 23.42
C GLU A 511 -9.83 -21.73 23.22
N GLY A 512 -10.92 -22.30 22.68
CA GLY A 512 -11.08 -23.75 22.48
C GLY A 512 -11.29 -24.54 23.78
N VAL A 513 -11.66 -23.87 24.88
CA VAL A 513 -12.02 -24.52 26.15
C VAL A 513 -13.44 -25.07 26.02
N ASP A 514 -13.66 -26.25 26.60
CA ASP A 514 -14.96 -26.97 26.57
C ASP A 514 -15.50 -27.21 25.13
N ALA A 515 -14.62 -27.39 24.16
CA ALA A 515 -14.99 -27.69 22.78
C ALA A 515 -15.53 -29.13 22.65
N GLU A 516 -16.54 -29.30 21.77
CA GLU A 516 -17.16 -30.61 21.49
C GLU A 516 -16.28 -31.52 20.64
N ALA A 517 -15.37 -30.92 19.87
CA ALA A 517 -14.40 -31.60 19.04
C ALA A 517 -13.02 -30.94 19.13
N VAL A 518 -11.98 -31.74 18.93
CA VAL A 518 -10.60 -31.28 18.95
C VAL A 518 -9.88 -31.73 17.69
N LEU A 519 -9.28 -30.79 16.94
CA LEU A 519 -8.40 -31.06 15.83
C LEU A 519 -6.96 -30.86 16.31
N THR A 520 -6.11 -31.87 16.14
CA THR A 520 -4.73 -31.90 16.65
C THR A 520 -3.75 -32.24 15.53
N GLY A 521 -2.57 -31.60 15.52
CA GLY A 521 -1.48 -31.95 14.62
C GLY A 521 -0.35 -30.92 14.57
N PRO A 522 0.56 -31.06 13.58
CA PRO A 522 1.65 -30.12 13.39
C PRO A 522 1.19 -28.79 12.78
N ARG A 523 1.79 -27.70 13.21
CA ARG A 523 1.56 -26.35 12.68
C ARG A 523 1.83 -26.26 11.17
N ASP A 524 2.88 -26.89 10.70
CA ASP A 524 3.24 -26.88 9.28
C ASP A 524 2.17 -27.49 8.38
N VAL A 525 1.45 -28.52 8.83
CA VAL A 525 0.34 -29.12 8.09
C VAL A 525 -0.81 -28.11 7.95
N TRP A 526 -1.14 -27.41 9.05
CA TRP A 526 -2.16 -26.36 9.02
C TRP A 526 -1.76 -25.20 8.08
N ASN A 527 -0.48 -24.80 8.11
CA ASN A 527 0.04 -23.80 7.20
C ASN A 527 -0.07 -24.22 5.73
N GLN A 528 0.15 -25.51 5.41
CA GLN A 528 -0.06 -26.05 4.06
C GLN A 528 -1.54 -26.00 3.64
N ILE A 529 -2.47 -26.24 4.56
CA ILE A 529 -3.90 -26.11 4.31
C ILE A 529 -4.25 -24.64 4.00
N LEU A 530 -3.84 -23.69 4.84
CA LEU A 530 -4.09 -22.27 4.64
C LEU A 530 -3.47 -21.69 3.36
N THR A 531 -2.41 -22.30 2.85
CA THR A 531 -1.81 -21.91 1.56
C THR A 531 -2.43 -22.62 0.35
N GLY A 532 -3.39 -23.55 0.58
CA GLY A 532 -3.98 -24.38 -0.45
C GLY A 532 -3.00 -25.40 -1.08
N SER A 533 -1.90 -25.72 -0.38
CA SER A 533 -0.93 -26.74 -0.81
C SER A 533 -1.33 -28.14 -0.37
N SER A 534 -2.24 -28.25 0.58
CA SER A 534 -2.88 -29.48 1.10
C SER A 534 -4.32 -29.15 1.48
N ASP A 535 -5.12 -30.14 1.77
CA ASP A 535 -6.46 -29.98 2.32
C ASP A 535 -6.63 -30.74 3.64
N VAL A 536 -7.63 -30.32 4.42
CA VAL A 536 -7.86 -30.86 5.76
C VAL A 536 -8.25 -32.33 5.73
N ARG A 537 -9.00 -32.76 4.71
CA ARG A 537 -9.46 -34.16 4.59
C ARG A 537 -8.30 -35.13 4.35
N ASN A 538 -7.46 -34.79 3.35
CA ASN A 538 -6.24 -35.56 3.08
C ASN A 538 -5.29 -35.58 4.27
N ALA A 539 -5.17 -34.46 5.01
CA ALA A 539 -4.33 -34.41 6.19
C ALA A 539 -4.83 -35.33 7.32
N VAL A 540 -6.15 -35.44 7.49
CA VAL A 540 -6.77 -36.37 8.46
C VAL A 540 -6.64 -37.83 7.97
N ASP A 541 -6.97 -38.12 6.72
CA ASP A 541 -6.90 -39.45 6.14
C ASP A 541 -5.48 -40.05 6.16
N SER A 542 -4.47 -39.20 6.00
CA SER A 542 -3.04 -39.59 6.08
C SER A 542 -2.49 -39.65 7.52
N GLY A 543 -3.30 -39.28 8.51
CA GLY A 543 -2.89 -39.26 9.92
C GLY A 543 -1.97 -38.10 10.32
N ASN A 544 -1.80 -37.12 9.45
CA ASN A 544 -1.04 -35.87 9.74
C ASN A 544 -1.83 -34.91 10.65
N LEU A 545 -3.16 -34.97 10.60
CA LEU A 545 -4.07 -34.36 11.56
C LEU A 545 -4.96 -35.43 12.17
N SER A 546 -5.43 -35.24 13.40
CA SER A 546 -6.41 -36.11 14.07
C SER A 546 -7.59 -35.27 14.55
N ILE A 547 -8.77 -35.88 14.53
CA ILE A 547 -10.00 -35.28 15.06
C ILE A 547 -10.53 -36.17 16.16
N GLU A 548 -10.71 -35.61 17.36
CA GLU A 548 -11.47 -36.22 18.47
C GLU A 548 -12.87 -35.62 18.47
N GLY A 549 -13.90 -36.43 18.67
CA GLY A 549 -15.32 -36.05 18.61
C GLY A 549 -15.99 -36.44 17.29
N ASP A 550 -17.07 -35.75 16.91
CA ASP A 550 -17.84 -36.05 15.70
C ASP A 550 -17.14 -35.52 14.44
N THR A 551 -16.34 -36.39 13.84
CA THR A 551 -15.57 -36.08 12.61
C THR A 551 -16.46 -35.61 11.45
N ALA A 552 -17.67 -36.14 11.31
CA ALA A 552 -18.57 -35.75 10.23
C ALA A 552 -19.08 -34.31 10.42
N ARG A 553 -19.42 -33.93 11.64
CA ARG A 553 -19.80 -32.54 11.96
C ARG A 553 -18.63 -31.56 11.78
N VAL A 554 -17.41 -32.00 12.16
CA VAL A 554 -16.21 -31.16 11.93
C VAL A 554 -16.00 -30.92 10.46
N PHE A 555 -16.04 -31.94 9.60
CA PHE A 555 -15.92 -31.75 8.16
C PHE A 555 -17.07 -30.92 7.56
N GLN A 556 -18.30 -31.08 8.06
CA GLN A 556 -19.43 -30.26 7.64
C GLN A 556 -19.18 -28.79 7.94
N ALA A 557 -18.68 -28.47 9.13
CA ALA A 557 -18.39 -27.08 9.52
C ALA A 557 -17.20 -26.49 8.72
N LEU A 558 -16.13 -27.30 8.56
CA LEU A 558 -14.95 -26.85 7.80
C LEU A 558 -15.23 -26.68 6.30
N ALA A 559 -16.12 -27.49 5.71
CA ALA A 559 -16.54 -27.37 4.31
C ALA A 559 -17.34 -26.07 4.02
N ALA A 560 -17.74 -25.34 5.06
CA ALA A 560 -18.31 -24.00 4.89
C ALA A 560 -17.26 -22.90 4.68
N ILE A 561 -15.99 -23.23 4.76
CA ILE A 561 -14.88 -22.29 4.54
C ILE A 561 -14.58 -22.21 3.04
N ASP A 562 -14.76 -21.04 2.44
CA ASP A 562 -14.45 -20.75 1.03
C ASP A 562 -12.92 -20.65 0.83
N HIS A 563 -12.28 -21.82 0.87
CA HIS A 563 -10.83 -21.94 0.67
C HIS A 563 -10.46 -23.36 0.24
N PRO A 564 -9.59 -23.54 -0.77
CA PRO A 564 -9.22 -24.85 -1.32
C PRO A 564 -8.71 -25.88 -0.30
N GLY A 565 -8.15 -25.41 0.82
CA GLY A 565 -7.67 -26.29 1.88
C GLY A 565 -8.77 -26.92 2.76
N PHE A 566 -10.03 -26.53 2.59
CA PHE A 566 -11.16 -26.98 3.40
C PHE A 566 -12.29 -27.62 2.57
N GLU A 567 -12.13 -27.76 1.27
CA GLU A 567 -13.05 -28.42 0.34
C GLU A 567 -13.15 -29.95 0.54
#